data_f15596b4484755f29795258e042db6f8
#
_entry.id   f15596b4484755f29795258e042db6f8
#
_cell.length_a   1.000
_cell.length_b   1.000
_cell.length_c   1.000
_cell.angle_alpha   90.00
_cell.angle_beta   90.00
_cell.angle_gamma   90.00
#
_symmetry.space_group_name_H-M   'P 1'
#
loop_
_entity.id
_entity.type
_entity.pdbx_description
1 polymer ?
#
loop_
_entity_poly.entity_id
_entity_poly.type
_entity_poly.pdbx_seq_one_letter_code
_entity_poly.pdbx_strand_id
1 'polypeptide(L)'
;MKILCPCPQLFSKEALDYLSSKTNLECKKISQKKFEVYAPKFDALLIRFDVNISEKIIGNHSKIKSIICPTTGLDHINLNLCKKYGINIFSLKGKKKFLQNITATAELTIALLLTIARNTHIATKSVLNYNWDQEKFRGIELKDKIIGIIGFGR
;
A
#
# COMPACT_ATOMS: atom_id res chain seq x y z
N MET A 1 0.81 -21.89 13.12
CA MET A 1 0.37 -21.22 11.90
C MET A 1 1.59 -20.65 11.22
N LYS A 2 1.80 -21.01 9.95
CA LYS A 2 2.93 -20.55 9.13
C LYS A 2 2.47 -19.43 8.20
N ILE A 3 3.07 -18.24 8.32
CA ILE A 3 2.69 -17.04 7.56
C ILE A 3 3.81 -16.66 6.62
N LEU A 4 3.50 -16.36 5.36
CA LEU A 4 4.44 -15.80 4.40
C LEU A 4 4.21 -14.28 4.25
N CYS A 5 5.29 -13.50 4.39
CA CYS A 5 5.35 -12.09 4.02
C CYS A 5 6.29 -11.91 2.82
N PRO A 6 5.77 -11.79 1.59
CA PRO A 6 6.60 -11.66 0.37
C PRO A 6 7.20 -10.26 0.19
N CYS A 7 6.75 -9.28 0.97
CA CYS A 7 7.10 -7.87 0.86
C CYS A 7 7.43 -7.22 2.23
N PRO A 8 8.40 -7.76 2.99
CA PRO A 8 8.67 -7.29 4.36
C PRO A 8 9.08 -5.81 4.41
N GLN A 9 9.66 -5.27 3.34
CA GLN A 9 10.07 -3.86 3.25
C GLN A 9 8.89 -2.86 3.31
N LEU A 10 7.65 -3.34 3.18
CA LEU A 10 6.44 -2.51 3.25
C LEU A 10 5.77 -2.52 4.63
N PHE A 11 6.38 -3.17 5.60
CA PHE A 11 5.89 -3.25 6.96
C PHE A 11 6.93 -2.65 7.92
N SER A 12 6.48 -2.07 9.02
CA SER A 12 7.41 -1.61 10.04
C SER A 12 8.09 -2.80 10.73
N LYS A 13 9.30 -2.59 11.22
CA LYS A 13 10.07 -3.62 11.94
C LYS A 13 9.30 -4.10 13.17
N GLU A 14 8.72 -3.17 13.93
CA GLU A 14 7.94 -3.48 15.13
C GLU A 14 6.76 -4.41 14.83
N ALA A 15 6.06 -4.19 13.70
CA ALA A 15 4.94 -5.04 13.30
C ALA A 15 5.41 -6.45 12.95
N LEU A 16 6.52 -6.58 12.22
CA LEU A 16 7.10 -7.88 11.87
C LEU A 16 7.62 -8.62 13.09
N ASP A 17 8.32 -7.94 14.00
CA ASP A 17 8.84 -8.49 15.26
C ASP A 17 7.69 -8.98 16.14
N TYR A 18 6.62 -8.19 16.27
CA TYR A 18 5.42 -8.61 17.03
C TYR A 18 4.79 -9.87 16.43
N LEU A 19 4.61 -9.93 15.12
CA LEU A 19 4.03 -11.10 14.45
C LEU A 19 4.94 -12.32 14.56
N SER A 20 6.25 -12.15 14.44
CA SER A 20 7.24 -13.22 14.59
C SER A 20 7.25 -13.81 16.01
N SER A 21 6.99 -12.98 17.04
CA SER A 21 6.89 -13.45 18.42
C SER A 21 5.64 -14.32 18.69
N LYS A 22 4.62 -14.23 17.85
CA LYS A 22 3.33 -14.93 18.01
C LYS A 22 3.09 -16.05 16.98
N THR A 23 3.83 -16.04 15.87
CA THR A 23 3.60 -16.94 14.73
C THR A 23 4.93 -17.37 14.10
N ASN A 24 4.87 -18.39 13.27
CA ASN A 24 5.99 -18.74 12.39
C ASN A 24 5.90 -17.86 11.13
N LEU A 25 6.39 -16.61 11.24
CA LEU A 25 6.42 -15.64 10.15
C LEU A 25 7.69 -15.81 9.31
N GLU A 26 7.53 -16.09 8.04
CA GLU A 26 8.62 -16.11 7.06
C GLU A 26 8.58 -14.84 6.21
N CYS A 27 9.59 -13.99 6.36
CA CYS A 27 9.78 -12.75 5.61
C CYS A 27 10.76 -12.98 4.48
N LYS A 28 10.30 -12.87 3.22
CA LYS A 28 11.16 -13.12 2.07
C LYS A 28 10.71 -12.32 0.85
N LYS A 29 11.50 -11.33 0.45
CA LYS A 29 11.24 -10.59 -0.79
C LYS A 29 11.33 -11.53 -2.00
N ILE A 30 10.20 -11.74 -2.67
CA ILE A 30 10.09 -12.66 -3.82
C ILE A 30 9.27 -12.04 -4.94
N SER A 31 9.58 -12.44 -6.18
CA SER A 31 8.80 -12.02 -7.34
C SER A 31 7.46 -12.74 -7.41
N GLN A 32 6.49 -12.21 -8.19
CA GLN A 32 5.17 -12.81 -8.40
C GLN A 32 5.28 -14.28 -8.85
N LYS A 33 6.17 -14.60 -9.79
CA LYS A 33 6.37 -15.99 -10.29
C LYS A 33 6.79 -16.95 -9.17
N LYS A 34 7.74 -16.52 -8.32
CA LYS A 34 8.18 -17.33 -7.16
C LYS A 34 7.08 -17.41 -6.10
N PHE A 35 6.33 -16.33 -5.89
CA PHE A 35 5.22 -16.29 -4.96
C PHE A 35 4.13 -17.31 -5.34
N GLU A 36 3.75 -17.43 -6.59
CA GLU A 36 2.75 -18.40 -7.07
C GLU A 36 3.10 -19.85 -6.73
N VAL A 37 4.38 -20.19 -6.71
CA VAL A 37 4.85 -21.56 -6.40
C VAL A 37 5.04 -21.78 -4.89
N TYR A 38 5.43 -20.72 -4.19
CA TYR A 38 5.85 -20.82 -2.78
C TYR A 38 4.70 -20.62 -1.80
N ALA A 39 3.82 -19.66 -2.06
CA ALA A 39 2.74 -19.27 -1.18
C ALA A 39 1.74 -20.37 -0.83
N PRO A 40 1.35 -21.31 -1.73
CA PRO A 40 0.40 -22.38 -1.43
C PRO A 40 0.79 -23.29 -0.26
N LYS A 41 2.05 -23.26 0.17
CA LYS A 41 2.59 -24.09 1.27
C LYS A 41 2.35 -23.49 2.67
N PHE A 42 1.82 -22.28 2.74
CA PHE A 42 1.61 -21.51 3.98
C PHE A 42 0.13 -21.55 4.41
N ASP A 43 -0.11 -21.33 5.70
CA ASP A 43 -1.47 -21.26 6.25
C ASP A 43 -2.10 -19.88 6.04
N ALA A 44 -1.27 -18.83 6.04
CA ALA A 44 -1.72 -17.46 5.82
C ALA A 44 -0.68 -16.63 5.05
N LEU A 45 -1.17 -15.55 4.44
CA LEU A 45 -0.35 -14.56 3.72
C LEU A 45 -0.47 -13.20 4.39
N LEU A 46 0.65 -12.52 4.59
CA LEU A 46 0.72 -11.10 4.97
C LEU A 46 1.21 -10.30 3.77
N ILE A 47 0.30 -9.63 3.07
CA ILE A 47 0.57 -8.98 1.77
C ILE A 47 0.16 -7.52 1.74
N ARG A 48 0.67 -6.79 0.77
CA ARG A 48 0.17 -5.49 0.31
C ARG A 48 0.00 -5.53 -1.20
N PHE A 49 0.28 -4.42 -1.91
CA PHE A 49 0.01 -4.29 -3.35
C PHE A 49 1.04 -4.95 -4.28
N ASP A 50 2.13 -5.53 -3.74
CA ASP A 50 3.25 -6.04 -4.56
C ASP A 50 2.97 -7.38 -5.23
N VAL A 51 1.94 -8.08 -4.78
CA VAL A 51 1.58 -9.40 -5.28
C VAL A 51 0.10 -9.50 -5.57
N ASN A 52 -0.26 -10.24 -6.60
CA ASN A 52 -1.63 -10.51 -6.97
C ASN A 52 -2.03 -11.92 -6.54
N ILE A 53 -3.20 -12.05 -5.95
CA ILE A 53 -3.77 -13.33 -5.54
C ILE A 53 -4.62 -13.89 -6.67
N SER A 54 -4.11 -14.94 -7.30
CA SER A 54 -4.76 -15.69 -8.38
C SER A 54 -5.14 -17.09 -7.94
N GLU A 55 -5.87 -17.81 -8.79
CA GLU A 55 -6.25 -19.22 -8.54
C GLU A 55 -5.05 -20.14 -8.39
N LYS A 56 -3.91 -19.83 -9.03
CA LYS A 56 -2.65 -20.59 -8.88
C LYS A 56 -2.16 -20.60 -7.42
N ILE A 57 -2.50 -19.55 -6.65
CA ILE A 57 -2.05 -19.40 -5.27
C ILE A 57 -3.03 -20.03 -4.28
N ILE A 58 -4.33 -19.83 -4.51
CA ILE A 58 -5.39 -20.18 -3.53
C ILE A 58 -6.29 -21.33 -4.00
N GLY A 59 -5.94 -22.00 -5.10
CA GLY A 59 -6.71 -23.14 -5.63
C GLY A 59 -6.65 -24.41 -4.77
N ASN A 60 -7.19 -25.53 -5.29
CA ASN A 60 -7.46 -26.78 -4.56
C ASN A 60 -6.28 -27.38 -3.79
N HIS A 61 -5.04 -27.11 -4.18
CA HIS A 61 -3.84 -27.64 -3.53
C HIS A 61 -3.20 -26.67 -2.51
N SER A 62 -3.85 -25.53 -2.26
CA SER A 62 -3.35 -24.51 -1.34
C SER A 62 -3.74 -24.83 0.10
N LYS A 63 -2.80 -24.58 1.02
CA LYS A 63 -3.04 -24.64 2.47
C LYS A 63 -3.54 -23.31 3.04
N ILE A 64 -3.61 -22.26 2.23
CA ILE A 64 -3.96 -20.90 2.65
C ILE A 64 -5.41 -20.87 3.16
N LYS A 65 -5.58 -20.43 4.39
CA LYS A 65 -6.88 -20.21 5.05
C LYS A 65 -7.18 -18.73 5.26
N SER A 66 -6.16 -17.88 5.23
CA SER A 66 -6.31 -16.47 5.56
C SER A 66 -5.35 -15.59 4.76
N ILE A 67 -5.83 -14.40 4.38
CA ILE A 67 -5.03 -13.33 3.78
C ILE A 67 -5.15 -12.10 4.67
N ILE A 68 -4.03 -11.61 5.15
CA ILE A 68 -3.90 -10.40 5.96
C ILE A 68 -3.36 -9.31 5.05
N CYS A 69 -4.19 -8.32 4.73
CA CYS A 69 -3.85 -7.24 3.82
C CYS A 69 -4.22 -5.90 4.46
N PRO A 70 -3.31 -5.23 5.19
CA PRO A 70 -3.61 -3.99 5.92
C PRO A 70 -3.74 -2.79 4.97
N THR A 71 -4.59 -2.92 3.96
CA THR A 71 -4.94 -1.88 2.98
C THR A 71 -6.44 -1.73 2.88
N THR A 72 -6.91 -0.65 2.30
CA THR A 72 -8.33 -0.41 2.02
C THR A 72 -8.74 -0.90 0.63
N GLY A 73 -7.85 -0.78 -0.37
CA GLY A 73 -8.02 -1.35 -1.70
C GLY A 73 -7.64 -2.83 -1.71
N LEU A 74 -8.42 -3.65 -2.41
CA LEU A 74 -8.24 -5.10 -2.50
C LEU A 74 -8.22 -5.59 -3.96
N ASP A 75 -7.94 -4.70 -4.92
CA ASP A 75 -8.03 -4.99 -6.36
C ASP A 75 -7.04 -6.07 -6.83
N HIS A 76 -5.95 -6.25 -6.07
CA HIS A 76 -4.95 -7.29 -6.28
C HIS A 76 -5.34 -8.66 -5.67
N ILE A 77 -6.52 -8.76 -5.02
CA ILE A 77 -7.04 -9.98 -4.42
C ILE A 77 -8.35 -10.36 -5.12
N ASN A 78 -8.39 -11.53 -5.74
CA ASN A 78 -9.63 -12.02 -6.32
C ASN A 78 -10.60 -12.49 -5.22
N LEU A 79 -11.50 -11.59 -4.82
CA LEU A 79 -12.45 -11.81 -3.72
C LEU A 79 -13.41 -12.98 -4.00
N ASN A 80 -13.82 -13.17 -5.26
CA ASN A 80 -14.71 -14.26 -5.65
C ASN A 80 -14.04 -15.62 -5.48
N LEU A 81 -12.77 -15.72 -5.85
CA LEU A 81 -11.98 -16.94 -5.62
C LEU A 81 -11.76 -17.18 -4.12
N CYS A 82 -11.44 -16.15 -3.35
CA CYS A 82 -11.30 -16.29 -1.89
C CYS A 82 -12.58 -16.84 -1.26
N LYS A 83 -13.75 -16.33 -1.67
CA LYS A 83 -15.05 -16.83 -1.22
C LYS A 83 -15.29 -18.29 -1.66
N LYS A 84 -14.97 -18.64 -2.91
CA LYS A 84 -15.09 -20.00 -3.46
C LYS A 84 -14.28 -21.02 -2.64
N TYR A 85 -13.07 -20.64 -2.23
CA TYR A 85 -12.15 -21.52 -1.49
C TYR A 85 -12.19 -21.34 0.04
N GLY A 86 -13.16 -20.59 0.57
CA GLY A 86 -13.35 -20.39 2.02
C GLY A 86 -12.21 -19.64 2.69
N ILE A 87 -11.50 -18.74 1.98
CA ILE A 87 -10.36 -17.99 2.51
C ILE A 87 -10.84 -16.72 3.21
N ASN A 88 -10.46 -16.53 4.45
CA ASN A 88 -10.75 -15.33 5.23
C ASN A 88 -9.82 -14.18 4.83
N ILE A 89 -10.40 -12.98 4.64
CA ILE A 89 -9.62 -11.77 4.32
C ILE A 89 -9.71 -10.79 5.48
N PHE A 90 -8.57 -10.43 6.03
CA PHE A 90 -8.42 -9.40 7.06
C PHE A 90 -7.83 -8.14 6.43
N SER A 91 -8.61 -7.06 6.37
CA SER A 91 -8.20 -5.82 5.74
C SER A 91 -8.70 -4.59 6.51
N LEU A 92 -8.22 -3.42 6.11
CA LEU A 92 -8.71 -2.13 6.63
C LEU A 92 -9.95 -1.61 5.89
N LYS A 93 -10.43 -2.34 4.87
CA LYS A 93 -11.66 -1.97 4.15
C LYS A 93 -12.84 -1.87 5.12
N GLY A 94 -13.52 -0.72 5.12
CA GLY A 94 -14.67 -0.47 6.00
C GLY A 94 -14.33 -0.11 7.46
N LYS A 95 -13.06 -0.09 7.86
CA LYS A 95 -12.62 0.28 9.22
C LYS A 95 -12.59 1.81 9.40
N LYS A 96 -13.73 2.49 9.14
CA LYS A 96 -13.83 3.96 9.12
C LYS A 96 -13.26 4.63 10.37
N LYS A 97 -13.66 4.19 11.56
CA LYS A 97 -13.22 4.76 12.85
C LYS A 97 -11.70 4.73 13.03
N PHE A 98 -11.05 3.63 12.63
CA PHE A 98 -9.59 3.50 12.66
C PHE A 98 -8.94 4.43 11.63
N LEU A 99 -9.48 4.44 10.41
CA LEU A 99 -8.91 5.15 9.28
C LEU A 99 -9.05 6.68 9.36
N GLN A 100 -10.01 7.21 10.13
CA GLN A 100 -10.20 8.65 10.34
C GLN A 100 -8.97 9.33 10.95
N ASN A 101 -8.16 8.59 11.71
CA ASN A 101 -6.95 9.11 12.34
C ASN A 101 -5.71 9.07 11.43
N ILE A 102 -5.86 8.61 10.18
CA ILE A 102 -4.76 8.52 9.21
C ILE A 102 -4.92 9.66 8.21
N THR A 103 -4.18 10.75 8.41
CA THR A 103 -4.24 11.99 7.61
C THR A 103 -3.26 12.04 6.46
N ALA A 104 -2.29 11.11 6.42
CA ALA A 104 -1.16 11.15 5.48
C ALA A 104 -1.53 11.33 4.00
N THR A 105 -2.65 10.74 3.54
CA THR A 105 -3.10 10.90 2.15
C THR A 105 -3.60 12.33 1.87
N ALA A 106 -4.32 12.93 2.81
CA ALA A 106 -4.80 14.30 2.68
C ALA A 106 -3.61 15.29 2.72
N GLU A 107 -2.68 15.08 3.64
CA GLU A 107 -1.46 15.89 3.75
C GLU A 107 -0.62 15.83 2.47
N LEU A 108 -0.41 14.63 1.91
CA LEU A 108 0.29 14.48 0.64
C LEU A 108 -0.45 15.16 -0.51
N THR A 109 -1.79 15.11 -0.53
CA THR A 109 -2.60 15.80 -1.55
C THR A 109 -2.39 17.31 -1.50
N ILE A 110 -2.43 17.90 -0.31
CA ILE A 110 -2.15 19.33 -0.13
C ILE A 110 -0.71 19.67 -0.52
N ALA A 111 0.26 18.86 -0.10
CA ALA A 111 1.67 19.06 -0.44
C ALA A 111 1.91 19.03 -1.95
N LEU A 112 1.31 18.09 -2.67
CA LEU A 112 1.41 18.00 -4.14
C LEU A 112 0.72 19.18 -4.84
N LEU A 113 -0.46 19.59 -4.35
CA LEU A 113 -1.16 20.76 -4.86
C LEU A 113 -0.28 22.02 -4.78
N LEU A 114 0.29 22.29 -3.61
CA LEU A 114 1.18 23.43 -3.40
C LEU A 114 2.47 23.30 -4.22
N THR A 115 3.02 22.10 -4.31
CA THR A 115 4.23 21.83 -5.10
C THR A 115 4.02 22.17 -6.58
N ILE A 116 2.89 21.77 -7.15
CA ILE A 116 2.55 22.07 -8.55
C ILE A 116 2.25 23.56 -8.72
N ALA A 117 1.38 24.12 -7.86
CA ALA A 117 0.96 25.51 -7.99
C ALA A 117 2.14 26.50 -7.87
N ARG A 118 3.12 26.19 -7.03
CA ARG A 118 4.25 27.07 -6.73
C ARG A 118 5.56 26.66 -7.41
N ASN A 119 5.54 25.63 -8.28
CA ASN A 119 6.72 25.12 -8.97
C ASN A 119 7.90 24.73 -8.05
N THR A 120 7.62 24.39 -6.79
CA THR A 120 8.68 24.21 -5.78
C THR A 120 9.63 23.07 -6.12
N HIS A 121 9.17 22.00 -6.75
CA HIS A 121 9.99 20.83 -7.12
C HIS A 121 11.10 21.19 -8.12
N ILE A 122 10.79 22.03 -9.15
CA ILE A 122 11.79 22.44 -10.13
C ILE A 122 12.68 23.56 -9.57
N ALA A 123 12.13 24.45 -8.74
CA ALA A 123 12.90 25.48 -8.06
C ALA A 123 13.93 24.85 -7.11
N THR A 124 13.53 23.87 -6.30
CA THR A 124 14.43 23.13 -5.41
C THR A 124 15.56 22.45 -6.20
N LYS A 125 15.22 21.79 -7.32
CA LYS A 125 16.24 21.15 -8.18
C LYS A 125 17.23 22.17 -8.74
N SER A 126 16.77 23.38 -9.11
CA SER A 126 17.64 24.45 -9.60
C SER A 126 18.62 24.92 -8.53
N VAL A 127 18.13 25.16 -7.32
CA VAL A 127 18.97 25.58 -6.18
C VAL A 127 20.00 24.52 -5.79
N LEU A 128 19.62 23.25 -5.80
CA LEU A 128 20.56 22.13 -5.57
C LEU A 128 21.68 22.05 -6.62
N ASN A 129 21.46 22.62 -7.81
CA ASN A 129 22.47 22.76 -8.85
C ASN A 129 23.14 24.15 -8.85
N TYR A 130 23.07 24.87 -7.72
CA TYR A 130 23.66 26.19 -7.53
C TYR A 130 23.15 27.28 -8.50
N ASN A 131 21.93 27.09 -9.05
CA ASN A 131 21.28 28.07 -9.91
C ASN A 131 20.16 28.79 -9.15
N TRP A 132 20.28 30.11 -9.06
CA TRP A 132 19.30 30.98 -8.44
C TRP A 132 18.61 31.86 -9.49
N ASP A 133 17.35 31.54 -9.82
CA ASP A 133 16.56 32.28 -10.82
C ASP A 133 15.10 32.35 -10.36
N GLN A 134 14.70 33.46 -9.74
CA GLN A 134 13.35 33.65 -9.22
C GLN A 134 12.28 33.73 -10.31
N GLU A 135 12.61 34.34 -11.42
CA GLU A 135 11.66 34.62 -12.51
C GLU A 135 11.23 33.35 -13.22
N LYS A 136 12.15 32.39 -13.35
CA LYS A 136 11.93 31.12 -14.04
C LYS A 136 10.92 30.20 -13.38
N PHE A 137 10.73 30.34 -12.06
CA PHE A 137 9.90 29.41 -11.25
C PHE A 137 8.66 30.10 -10.70
N ARG A 138 8.19 31.15 -11.35
CA ARG A 138 6.92 31.79 -11.00
C ARG A 138 5.80 30.76 -11.00
N GLY A 139 5.09 30.63 -9.87
CA GLY A 139 3.90 29.82 -9.73
C GLY A 139 2.63 30.66 -9.73
N ILE A 140 1.52 30.04 -9.41
CA ILE A 140 0.23 30.68 -9.24
C ILE A 140 -0.13 30.79 -7.77
N GLU A 141 -0.76 31.88 -7.36
CA GLU A 141 -1.39 31.99 -6.05
C GLU A 141 -2.73 31.24 -6.05
N LEU A 142 -3.04 30.58 -4.94
CA LEU A 142 -4.28 29.83 -4.78
C LEU A 142 -5.44 30.69 -4.24
N LYS A 143 -5.14 31.91 -3.85
CA LYS A 143 -6.17 32.85 -3.40
C LYS A 143 -7.24 33.02 -4.50
N ASP A 144 -8.50 32.96 -4.09
CA ASP A 144 -9.68 33.09 -4.96
C ASP A 144 -9.76 32.05 -6.11
N LYS A 145 -9.02 30.93 -6.02
CA LYS A 145 -9.11 29.80 -6.94
C LYS A 145 -10.09 28.75 -6.46
N ILE A 146 -10.73 28.09 -7.41
CA ILE A 146 -11.66 26.99 -7.15
C ILE A 146 -10.91 25.68 -7.31
N ILE A 147 -11.02 24.79 -6.33
CA ILE A 147 -10.44 23.45 -6.36
C ILE A 147 -11.56 22.43 -6.52
N GLY A 148 -11.52 21.65 -7.58
CA GLY A 148 -12.37 20.47 -7.74
C GLY A 148 -11.74 19.25 -7.07
N ILE A 149 -12.50 18.53 -6.24
CA ILE A 149 -12.05 17.31 -5.57
C ILE A 149 -12.80 16.12 -6.12
N ILE A 150 -12.09 15.16 -6.72
CA ILE A 150 -12.63 13.88 -7.15
C ILE A 150 -12.17 12.83 -6.13
N GLY A 151 -13.11 12.30 -5.34
CA GLY A 151 -12.81 11.39 -4.24
C GLY A 151 -12.59 12.12 -2.90
N PHE A 152 -13.69 12.45 -2.23
CA PHE A 152 -13.70 13.07 -0.90
C PHE A 152 -14.00 11.99 0.15
N GLY A 153 -12.99 11.19 0.49
CA GLY A 153 -13.18 9.99 1.32
C GLY A 153 -12.89 10.18 2.80
N ARG A 154 -11.71 10.63 3.17
CA ARG A 154 -11.21 10.71 4.57
C ARG A 154 -10.53 12.03 4.83
#